data_4977a51746301009b1024c176f2d9870
#
_entry.id   4977a51746301009b1024c176f2d9870
#
_cell.length_a   1.000
_cell.length_b   1.000
_cell.length_c   1.000
_cell.angle_alpha   90.00
_cell.angle_beta   90.00
_cell.angle_gamma   90.00
#
_symmetry.space_group_name_H-M   'P 1'
#
loop_
_entity.id
_entity.type
_entity.pdbx_description
1 polymer ?
#
loop_
_entity_poly.entity_id
_entity_poly.type
_entity_poly.pdbx_seq_one_letter_code
_entity_poly.pdbx_strand_id
1 'polypeptide(L)'
;TQLSNTNQAQLNWVRAQPNKTPDVQTENKDYMKLTYFGHGTNTALEEDGADRYLWAGAYGVCNAKGQYWNEKLVGRVKYVKGATVKTNECNDYYYIGDYTDLHPSIDAENDLLTINYGDSKNSSYRCFVIYKLSEAKKAPMTNVTITCTDGFQTDRPASTNSVSVVVRCHDLTTLTPVARPRFLKTGYGASGATYYDWQGYDVHKNRLYYTEGQSNYNLFGSFYSGSSFAYVTVFDFEGNIVEERTQVAVVSDKDKLTQIGVSVFGTLEAEGIKVCKDKLYLGYT
;
A
#
# COMPACT_ATOMS: atom_id res chain seq x y z
N THR A 1 5.08 0.06 6.79
CA THR A 1 5.99 -0.61 5.84
C THR A 1 7.04 0.38 5.38
N GLN A 2 8.26 -0.04 5.20
CA GLN A 2 9.36 0.81 4.74
C GLN A 2 10.13 0.08 3.63
N LEU A 3 10.30 0.75 2.48
CA LEU A 3 11.18 0.27 1.43
C LEU A 3 12.64 0.41 1.87
N SER A 4 13.47 -0.58 1.56
CA SER A 4 14.89 -0.52 1.89
C SER A 4 15.62 0.45 0.97
N ASN A 5 16.33 1.41 1.53
CA ASN A 5 17.15 2.37 0.76
C ASN A 5 18.30 1.71 0.01
N THR A 6 18.76 0.55 0.46
CA THR A 6 19.90 -0.18 -0.13
C THR A 6 19.49 -1.35 -1.04
N ASN A 7 18.24 -1.80 -0.93
CA ASN A 7 17.72 -2.89 -1.73
C ASN A 7 16.23 -2.66 -2.04
N GLN A 8 15.93 -2.13 -3.19
CA GLN A 8 14.58 -1.81 -3.66
C GLN A 8 13.66 -3.03 -3.82
N ALA A 9 14.22 -4.25 -3.80
CA ALA A 9 13.46 -5.50 -3.77
C ALA A 9 13.00 -5.89 -2.35
N GLN A 10 13.33 -5.12 -1.31
CA GLN A 10 13.06 -5.45 0.08
C GLN A 10 12.15 -4.42 0.74
N LEU A 11 11.02 -4.89 1.26
CA LEU A 11 10.16 -4.16 2.19
C LEU A 11 10.48 -4.58 3.62
N ASN A 12 10.63 -3.62 4.51
CA ASN A 12 10.77 -3.86 5.94
C ASN A 12 9.42 -3.62 6.62
N TRP A 13 8.92 -4.62 7.29
CA TRP A 13 7.73 -4.51 8.10
C TRP A 13 8.12 -4.43 9.56
N VAL A 14 7.83 -3.31 10.20
CA VAL A 14 8.33 -2.99 11.55
C VAL A 14 7.18 -2.88 12.51
N ARG A 15 7.30 -3.49 13.68
CA ARG A 15 6.41 -3.27 14.80
C ARG A 15 7.08 -2.31 15.79
N ALA A 16 6.48 -1.15 16.01
CA ALA A 16 6.98 -0.13 16.91
C ALA A 16 5.87 0.41 17.81
N GLN A 17 6.26 1.10 18.88
CA GLN A 17 5.29 1.84 19.70
C GLN A 17 4.83 3.10 18.95
N PRO A 18 3.56 3.54 19.12
CA PRO A 18 2.98 4.63 18.33
C PRO A 18 3.70 5.97 18.40
N ASN A 19 4.48 6.19 19.45
CA ASN A 19 5.18 7.46 19.70
C ASN A 19 6.71 7.38 19.48
N LYS A 20 7.18 6.33 18.81
CA LYS A 20 8.59 6.15 18.47
C LYS A 20 8.75 6.01 16.98
N THR A 21 9.73 6.71 16.44
CA THR A 21 10.15 6.51 15.04
C THR A 21 10.69 5.09 14.90
N PRO A 22 10.12 4.26 14.03
CA PRO A 22 10.65 2.93 13.78
C PRO A 22 11.99 3.04 13.04
N ASP A 23 13.06 2.62 13.67
CA ASP A 23 14.36 2.49 13.03
C ASP A 23 14.69 1.02 12.83
N VAL A 24 14.65 0.58 11.57
CA VAL A 24 14.99 -0.78 11.19
C VAL A 24 16.48 -1.05 11.14
N GLN A 25 17.32 -0.01 11.16
CA GLN A 25 18.76 -0.17 10.95
C GLN A 25 19.53 -0.32 12.26
N THR A 26 19.08 0.29 13.35
CA THR A 26 19.92 0.43 14.52
C THR A 26 19.48 -0.35 15.76
N GLU A 27 18.20 -0.41 16.11
CA GLU A 27 17.80 -0.96 17.41
C GLU A 27 16.51 -1.77 17.41
N ASN A 28 15.65 -1.61 16.43
CA ASN A 28 14.37 -2.30 16.43
C ASN A 28 14.48 -3.69 15.80
N LYS A 29 14.67 -4.68 16.68
CA LYS A 29 14.73 -6.09 16.27
C LYS A 29 13.34 -6.72 16.04
N ASP A 30 12.27 -5.94 16.11
CA ASP A 30 10.92 -6.43 15.90
C ASP A 30 10.43 -6.05 14.49
N TYR A 31 11.00 -6.71 13.51
CA TYR A 31 10.68 -6.53 12.10
C TYR A 31 10.66 -7.86 11.36
N MET A 32 10.06 -7.86 10.19
CA MET A 32 10.11 -8.92 9.19
C MET A 32 10.45 -8.29 7.83
N LYS A 33 11.17 -9.02 7.00
CA LYS A 33 11.53 -8.60 5.65
C LYS A 33 10.68 -9.35 4.64
N LEU A 34 10.12 -8.61 3.68
CA LEU A 34 9.45 -9.16 2.50
C LEU A 34 10.31 -8.82 1.28
N THR A 35 10.71 -9.81 0.49
CA THR A 35 11.56 -9.59 -0.68
C THR A 35 10.85 -9.96 -1.97
N TYR A 36 11.04 -9.15 -3.02
CA TYR A 36 10.48 -9.32 -4.36
C TYR A 36 8.93 -9.21 -4.39
N PHE A 37 8.34 -8.52 -3.42
CA PHE A 37 6.89 -8.28 -3.40
C PHE A 37 6.54 -7.18 -4.39
N GLY A 38 6.51 -5.96 -3.98
CA GLY A 38 6.21 -4.80 -4.77
C GLY A 38 6.77 -3.55 -4.09
N HIS A 39 6.24 -2.38 -4.41
CA HIS A 39 6.67 -1.12 -3.80
C HIS A 39 6.19 -0.97 -2.34
N GLY A 40 5.10 -1.64 -1.99
CA GLY A 40 4.57 -1.63 -0.62
C GLY A 40 3.81 -0.36 -0.26
N THR A 41 3.33 0.38 -1.22
CA THR A 41 2.56 1.62 -1.03
C THR A 41 1.37 1.42 -0.09
N ASN A 42 0.69 0.29 -0.19
CA ASN A 42 -0.37 -0.08 0.75
C ASN A 42 -0.23 -1.53 1.17
N THR A 43 -0.26 -1.75 2.48
CA THR A 43 -0.22 -3.08 3.10
C THR A 43 -1.23 -3.13 4.22
N ALA A 44 -1.70 -4.32 4.57
CA ALA A 44 -2.65 -4.50 5.66
C ALA A 44 -2.15 -5.49 6.71
N LEU A 45 -2.64 -5.31 7.93
CA LEU A 45 -2.46 -6.23 9.04
C LEU A 45 -3.79 -6.92 9.34
N GLU A 46 -3.77 -8.23 9.46
CA GLU A 46 -4.86 -9.05 9.97
C GLU A 46 -4.44 -9.69 11.28
N GLU A 47 -5.28 -9.60 12.30
CA GLU A 47 -5.20 -10.43 13.50
C GLU A 47 -6.17 -11.61 13.34
N ASP A 48 -5.63 -12.84 13.34
CA ASP A 48 -6.38 -14.08 13.17
C ASP A 48 -6.09 -15.00 14.37
N GLY A 49 -6.91 -14.90 15.37
CA GLY A 49 -6.68 -15.53 16.66
C GLY A 49 -5.40 -15.00 17.34
N ALA A 50 -4.46 -15.87 17.63
CA ALA A 50 -3.15 -15.52 18.21
C ALA A 50 -2.13 -15.09 17.15
N ASP A 51 -2.41 -15.33 15.88
CA ASP A 51 -1.51 -15.06 14.77
C ASP A 51 -1.75 -13.68 14.15
N ARG A 52 -0.73 -13.14 13.54
CA ARG A 52 -0.79 -11.91 12.76
C ARG A 52 -0.33 -12.19 11.34
N TYR A 53 -1.06 -11.66 10.38
CA TYR A 53 -0.75 -11.81 8.98
C TYR A 53 -0.62 -10.44 8.30
N LEU A 54 0.38 -10.36 7.44
CA LEU A 54 0.59 -9.22 6.57
C LEU A 54 0.00 -9.53 5.21
N TRP A 55 -0.71 -8.55 4.66
CA TRP A 55 -1.22 -8.59 3.30
C TRP A 55 -0.51 -7.54 2.48
N ALA A 56 0.08 -7.95 1.37
CA ALA A 56 0.82 -7.07 0.47
C ALA A 56 0.68 -7.54 -0.97
N GLY A 57 0.91 -6.63 -1.92
CA GLY A 57 1.08 -7.02 -3.31
C GLY A 57 2.28 -7.95 -3.46
N ALA A 58 2.12 -9.03 -4.21
CA ALA A 58 3.11 -10.07 -4.41
C ALA A 58 3.43 -10.28 -5.90
N TYR A 59 4.60 -10.86 -6.20
CA TYR A 59 5.11 -11.07 -7.54
C TYR A 59 5.23 -9.75 -8.34
N GLY A 60 5.91 -8.80 -7.76
CA GLY A 60 6.22 -7.54 -8.41
C GLY A 60 7.12 -7.71 -9.64
N VAL A 61 7.03 -6.74 -10.52
CA VAL A 61 7.87 -6.64 -11.73
C VAL A 61 8.94 -5.58 -11.50
N CYS A 62 10.20 -5.97 -11.63
CA CYS A 62 11.34 -5.07 -11.50
C CYS A 62 11.47 -4.22 -12.76
N ASN A 63 11.55 -2.90 -12.61
CA ASN A 63 11.83 -1.98 -13.71
C ASN A 63 13.35 -1.79 -13.92
N ALA A 64 13.73 -1.04 -14.96
CA ALA A 64 15.13 -0.76 -15.27
C ALA A 64 15.89 0.02 -14.20
N LYS A 65 15.19 0.60 -13.22
CA LYS A 65 15.78 1.31 -12.07
C LYS A 65 15.95 0.38 -10.85
N GLY A 66 15.61 -0.90 -10.98
CA GLY A 66 15.66 -1.87 -9.88
C GLY A 66 14.49 -1.78 -8.89
N GLN A 67 13.43 -1.04 -9.22
CA GLN A 67 12.26 -0.86 -8.38
C GLN A 67 11.18 -1.89 -8.74
N TYR A 68 10.47 -2.40 -7.75
CA TYR A 68 9.41 -3.40 -7.92
C TYR A 68 8.04 -2.72 -7.88
N TRP A 69 7.25 -2.97 -8.92
CA TRP A 69 5.89 -2.47 -9.15
C TRP A 69 5.03 -3.55 -9.82
N ASN A 70 3.80 -3.21 -10.16
CA ASN A 70 2.92 -4.07 -10.97
C ASN A 70 2.73 -5.46 -10.37
N GLU A 71 2.49 -5.54 -9.08
CA GLU A 71 2.20 -6.76 -8.35
C GLU A 71 1.08 -7.55 -9.03
N LYS A 72 1.23 -8.88 -9.11
CA LYS A 72 0.33 -9.76 -9.87
C LYS A 72 -0.70 -10.48 -9.01
N LEU A 73 -0.39 -10.66 -7.74
CA LEU A 73 -1.25 -11.29 -6.74
C LEU A 73 -1.22 -10.49 -5.45
N VAL A 74 -2.21 -10.71 -4.60
CA VAL A 74 -2.11 -10.31 -3.19
C VAL A 74 -1.61 -11.51 -2.40
N GLY A 75 -0.55 -11.33 -1.62
CA GLY A 75 0.02 -12.33 -0.72
C GLY A 75 -0.40 -12.09 0.72
N ARG A 76 -0.68 -13.17 1.45
CA ARG A 76 -0.93 -13.19 2.89
C ARG A 76 0.21 -13.94 3.56
N VAL A 77 0.92 -13.30 4.47
CA VAL A 77 2.15 -13.81 5.08
C VAL A 77 2.03 -13.76 6.59
N LYS A 78 2.25 -14.89 7.27
CA LYS A 78 2.29 -14.93 8.73
C LYS A 78 3.47 -14.10 9.24
N TYR A 79 3.22 -13.18 10.17
CA TYR A 79 4.28 -12.40 10.77
C TYR A 79 5.15 -13.27 11.68
N VAL A 80 6.43 -13.32 11.36
CA VAL A 80 7.45 -13.98 12.18
C VAL A 80 8.61 -13.00 12.37
N LYS A 81 8.83 -12.59 13.62
CA LYS A 81 9.90 -11.66 13.98
C LYS A 81 11.26 -12.16 13.49
N GLY A 82 11.98 -11.27 12.79
CA GLY A 82 13.31 -11.53 12.25
C GLY A 82 13.33 -12.38 10.97
N ALA A 83 12.19 -12.86 10.50
CA ALA A 83 12.13 -13.63 9.27
C ALA A 83 12.36 -12.77 8.03
N THR A 84 12.86 -13.42 6.99
CA THR A 84 12.84 -12.91 5.61
C THR A 84 12.00 -13.86 4.79
N VAL A 85 11.00 -13.34 4.08
CA VAL A 85 10.06 -14.10 3.26
C VAL A 85 10.13 -13.59 1.83
N LYS A 86 10.33 -14.50 0.88
CA LYS A 86 10.28 -14.17 -0.55
C LYS A 86 8.83 -14.16 -1.04
N THR A 87 8.60 -13.48 -2.13
CA THR A 87 7.27 -13.34 -2.75
C THR A 87 6.59 -14.68 -3.06
N ASN A 88 7.34 -15.75 -3.28
CA ASN A 88 6.83 -17.11 -3.54
C ASN A 88 6.66 -17.98 -2.28
N GLU A 89 6.79 -17.40 -1.09
CA GLU A 89 6.73 -18.11 0.20
C GLU A 89 5.55 -17.62 1.06
N CYS A 90 4.55 -16.95 0.46
CA CYS A 90 3.34 -16.56 1.19
C CYS A 90 2.55 -17.80 1.66
N ASN A 91 1.83 -17.65 2.76
CA ASN A 91 0.92 -18.68 3.25
C ASN A 91 -0.26 -18.87 2.29
N ASP A 92 -0.79 -17.76 1.76
CA ASP A 92 -1.89 -17.75 0.82
C ASP A 92 -1.66 -16.67 -0.25
N TYR A 93 -2.25 -16.89 -1.43
CA TYR A 93 -2.32 -15.92 -2.51
C TYR A 93 -3.77 -15.73 -2.94
N TYR A 94 -4.07 -14.51 -3.43
CA TYR A 94 -5.40 -14.12 -3.87
C TYR A 94 -5.31 -13.50 -5.26
N TYR A 95 -6.14 -14.01 -6.18
CA TYR A 95 -6.24 -13.58 -7.55
C TYR A 95 -7.57 -12.86 -7.78
N ILE A 96 -7.52 -11.66 -8.34
CA ILE A 96 -8.72 -10.83 -8.62
C ILE A 96 -8.99 -10.65 -10.12
N GLY A 97 -8.26 -11.36 -10.98
CA GLY A 97 -8.25 -11.20 -12.43
C GLY A 97 -6.90 -10.68 -12.93
N ASP A 98 -6.78 -10.46 -14.24
CA ASP A 98 -5.56 -10.00 -14.91
C ASP A 98 -5.31 -8.50 -14.68
N TYR A 99 -5.25 -8.11 -13.42
CA TYR A 99 -4.92 -6.75 -12.98
C TYR A 99 -3.50 -6.70 -12.42
N THR A 100 -3.01 -5.48 -12.24
CA THR A 100 -1.67 -5.21 -11.69
C THR A 100 -1.74 -4.12 -10.63
N ASP A 101 -0.62 -3.83 -9.97
CA ASP A 101 -0.56 -2.79 -8.95
C ASP A 101 -1.56 -3.09 -7.81
N LEU A 102 -1.43 -4.26 -7.22
CA LEU A 102 -2.39 -4.75 -6.25
C LEU A 102 -2.02 -4.30 -4.83
N HIS A 103 -2.82 -3.44 -4.26
CA HIS A 103 -2.60 -2.86 -2.93
C HIS A 103 -3.77 -3.21 -2.00
N PRO A 104 -3.58 -4.11 -1.02
CA PRO A 104 -4.65 -4.51 -0.11
C PRO A 104 -4.83 -3.56 1.07
N SER A 105 -6.07 -3.45 1.55
CA SER A 105 -6.44 -2.93 2.86
C SER A 105 -7.50 -3.82 3.51
N ILE A 106 -7.53 -3.90 4.84
CA ILE A 106 -8.44 -4.74 5.61
C ILE A 106 -9.11 -3.91 6.70
N ASP A 107 -10.43 -4.07 6.79
CA ASP A 107 -11.23 -3.74 7.97
C ASP A 107 -11.80 -5.06 8.53
N ALA A 108 -11.07 -5.67 9.45
CA ALA A 108 -11.44 -6.96 10.03
C ALA A 108 -12.72 -6.89 10.89
N GLU A 109 -13.00 -5.74 11.52
CA GLU A 109 -14.20 -5.54 12.34
C GLU A 109 -15.48 -5.59 11.49
N ASN A 110 -15.40 -5.12 10.24
CA ASN A 110 -16.52 -5.09 9.30
C ASN A 110 -16.42 -6.19 8.22
N ASP A 111 -15.48 -7.13 8.39
CA ASP A 111 -15.28 -8.26 7.47
C ASP A 111 -14.99 -7.80 6.03
N LEU A 112 -14.12 -6.81 5.83
CA LEU A 112 -13.82 -6.27 4.51
C LEU A 112 -12.35 -6.48 4.12
N LEU A 113 -12.17 -6.98 2.90
CA LEU A 113 -10.92 -6.96 2.14
C LEU A 113 -11.11 -6.04 0.94
N THR A 114 -10.38 -4.97 0.90
CA THR A 114 -10.35 -4.03 -0.24
C THR A 114 -9.03 -4.15 -0.96
N ILE A 115 -9.06 -4.19 -2.27
CA ILE A 115 -7.86 -4.22 -3.11
C ILE A 115 -7.97 -3.08 -4.12
N ASN A 116 -7.05 -2.11 -4.04
CA ASN A 116 -6.81 -1.18 -5.13
C ASN A 116 -6.03 -1.89 -6.22
N TYR A 117 -6.34 -1.60 -7.48
CA TYR A 117 -5.66 -2.24 -8.61
C TYR A 117 -5.55 -1.29 -9.82
N GLY A 118 -4.52 -1.53 -10.62
CA GLY A 118 -4.34 -0.92 -11.93
C GLY A 118 -5.14 -1.68 -12.99
N ASP A 119 -5.95 -0.94 -13.74
CA ASP A 119 -6.70 -1.45 -14.88
C ASP A 119 -6.25 -0.71 -16.15
N SER A 120 -5.58 -1.41 -17.05
CA SER A 120 -5.06 -0.82 -18.30
C SER A 120 -6.17 -0.24 -19.19
N LYS A 121 -7.40 -0.78 -19.11
CA LYS A 121 -8.57 -0.28 -19.85
C LYS A 121 -9.19 0.96 -19.23
N ASN A 122 -8.89 1.22 -17.96
CA ASN A 122 -9.41 2.31 -17.16
C ASN A 122 -8.28 3.09 -16.48
N SER A 123 -7.19 3.35 -17.18
CA SER A 123 -5.95 3.94 -16.63
C SER A 123 -6.13 5.32 -16.00
N SER A 124 -7.17 6.08 -16.39
CA SER A 124 -7.53 7.36 -15.80
C SER A 124 -8.23 7.24 -14.44
N TYR A 125 -8.61 6.03 -14.04
CA TYR A 125 -9.34 5.80 -12.81
C TYR A 125 -8.45 5.14 -11.75
N ARG A 126 -8.75 5.45 -10.50
CA ARG A 126 -8.35 4.65 -9.34
C ARG A 126 -9.46 3.63 -9.12
N CYS A 127 -9.13 2.36 -9.26
CA CYS A 127 -10.10 1.25 -9.21
C CYS A 127 -9.91 0.44 -7.94
N PHE A 128 -11.03 0.02 -7.34
CA PHE A 128 -11.03 -0.83 -6.16
C PHE A 128 -12.02 -1.97 -6.34
N VAL A 129 -11.76 -3.06 -5.66
CA VAL A 129 -12.72 -4.14 -5.45
C VAL A 129 -12.77 -4.48 -3.97
N ILE A 130 -13.97 -4.70 -3.46
CA ILE A 130 -14.23 -4.96 -2.04
C ILE A 130 -14.93 -6.31 -1.93
N TYR A 131 -14.38 -7.20 -1.13
CA TYR A 131 -14.94 -8.51 -0.81
C TYR A 131 -15.19 -8.65 0.68
N LYS A 132 -16.02 -9.62 1.07
CA LYS A 132 -16.01 -10.11 2.44
C LYS A 132 -14.67 -10.84 2.69
N LEU A 133 -13.95 -10.43 3.71
CA LEU A 133 -12.65 -11.04 4.07
C LEU A 133 -12.81 -12.53 4.37
N SER A 134 -13.89 -12.88 5.11
CA SER A 134 -14.21 -14.26 5.47
C SER A 134 -14.52 -15.14 4.26
N GLU A 135 -15.13 -14.58 3.19
CA GLU A 135 -15.39 -15.30 1.94
C GLU A 135 -14.13 -15.39 1.08
N ALA A 136 -13.35 -14.32 1.01
CA ALA A 136 -12.08 -14.30 0.29
C ALA A 136 -11.13 -15.40 0.78
N LYS A 137 -11.02 -15.58 2.11
CA LYS A 137 -10.19 -16.62 2.73
C LYS A 137 -10.69 -18.05 2.43
N LYS A 138 -11.91 -18.23 1.97
CA LYS A 138 -12.54 -19.52 1.63
C LYS A 138 -12.80 -19.69 0.13
N ALA A 139 -12.43 -18.71 -0.68
CA ALA A 139 -12.64 -18.78 -2.13
C ALA A 139 -11.98 -20.04 -2.72
N PRO A 140 -12.55 -20.61 -3.78
CA PRO A 140 -12.00 -21.79 -4.42
C PRO A 140 -10.54 -21.60 -4.82
N MET A 141 -9.74 -22.65 -4.65
CA MET A 141 -8.35 -22.64 -5.07
C MET A 141 -8.23 -22.93 -6.57
N THR A 142 -7.44 -22.14 -7.27
CA THR A 142 -7.12 -22.34 -8.68
C THR A 142 -5.61 -22.20 -8.93
N ASN A 143 -5.15 -22.62 -10.09
CA ASN A 143 -3.81 -22.36 -10.56
C ASN A 143 -3.85 -21.25 -11.61
N VAL A 144 -3.13 -20.17 -11.39
CA VAL A 144 -2.98 -19.08 -12.37
C VAL A 144 -1.54 -19.01 -12.85
N THR A 145 -1.37 -18.74 -14.13
CA THR A 145 -0.06 -18.44 -14.72
C THR A 145 0.12 -16.93 -14.71
N ILE A 146 1.16 -16.45 -14.03
CA ILE A 146 1.51 -15.02 -13.98
C ILE A 146 2.88 -14.80 -14.59
N THR A 147 3.11 -13.60 -15.13
CA THR A 147 4.42 -13.16 -15.61
C THR A 147 4.93 -12.07 -14.68
N CYS A 148 6.11 -12.28 -14.11
CA CYS A 148 6.81 -11.36 -13.22
C CYS A 148 8.31 -11.37 -13.52
N THR A 149 9.16 -10.76 -12.69
CA THR A 149 10.63 -10.88 -12.86
C THR A 149 11.21 -12.02 -12.04
N ASP A 150 12.29 -12.59 -12.53
CA ASP A 150 12.92 -13.81 -11.98
C ASP A 150 13.78 -13.56 -10.72
N GLY A 151 13.87 -12.33 -10.25
CA GLY A 151 14.75 -11.93 -9.14
C GLY A 151 14.62 -12.83 -7.90
N PHE A 152 13.39 -13.24 -7.57
CA PHE A 152 13.13 -14.12 -6.42
C PHE A 152 13.65 -15.56 -6.59
N GLN A 153 13.81 -16.03 -7.84
CA GLN A 153 14.37 -17.35 -8.15
C GLN A 153 15.89 -17.31 -8.21
N THR A 154 16.44 -16.23 -8.71
CA THR A 154 17.89 -16.09 -8.98
C THR A 154 18.63 -15.35 -7.89
N ASP A 155 17.94 -14.82 -6.86
CA ASP A 155 18.48 -13.93 -5.83
C ASP A 155 19.19 -12.68 -6.41
N ARG A 156 18.67 -12.16 -7.52
CA ARG A 156 19.17 -10.95 -8.18
C ARG A 156 18.15 -9.81 -8.06
N PRO A 157 18.31 -8.93 -7.07
CA PRO A 157 17.31 -7.88 -6.78
C PRO A 157 17.01 -6.94 -7.97
N ALA A 158 17.98 -6.70 -8.83
CA ALA A 158 17.82 -5.82 -9.99
C ALA A 158 17.55 -6.58 -11.31
N SER A 159 17.21 -7.88 -11.24
CA SER A 159 16.90 -8.63 -12.46
C SER A 159 15.60 -8.15 -13.08
N THR A 160 15.66 -7.82 -14.36
CA THR A 160 14.49 -7.45 -15.19
C THR A 160 14.04 -8.58 -16.11
N ASN A 161 14.65 -9.77 -16.00
CA ASN A 161 14.27 -10.92 -16.82
C ASN A 161 12.87 -11.41 -16.44
N SER A 162 12.03 -11.55 -17.44
CA SER A 162 10.67 -12.07 -17.24
C SER A 162 10.67 -13.58 -17.04
N VAL A 163 9.83 -14.05 -16.13
CA VAL A 163 9.54 -15.46 -15.92
C VAL A 163 8.03 -15.67 -15.80
N SER A 164 7.54 -16.77 -16.37
CA SER A 164 6.16 -17.22 -16.15
C SER A 164 6.16 -18.31 -15.08
N VAL A 165 5.32 -18.13 -14.08
CA VAL A 165 5.17 -19.07 -12.98
C VAL A 165 3.71 -19.43 -12.77
N VAL A 166 3.47 -20.68 -12.38
CA VAL A 166 2.14 -21.15 -11.97
C VAL A 166 2.02 -21.03 -10.46
N VAL A 167 1.02 -20.29 -9.99
CA VAL A 167 0.77 -20.07 -8.57
C VAL A 167 -0.60 -20.60 -8.21
N ARG A 168 -0.68 -21.40 -7.15
CA ARG A 168 -1.94 -21.83 -6.57
C ARG A 168 -2.47 -20.73 -5.65
N CYS A 169 -3.69 -20.24 -5.92
CA CYS A 169 -4.26 -19.08 -5.20
C CYS A 169 -5.78 -19.23 -5.01
N HIS A 170 -6.32 -18.46 -4.07
CA HIS A 170 -7.76 -18.26 -3.94
C HIS A 170 -8.26 -17.41 -5.11
N ASP A 171 -9.26 -17.90 -5.83
CA ASP A 171 -9.85 -17.24 -6.99
C ASP A 171 -11.01 -16.34 -6.57
N LEU A 172 -10.72 -15.06 -6.33
CA LEU A 172 -11.72 -14.08 -5.96
C LEU A 172 -12.62 -13.65 -7.14
N THR A 173 -12.26 -14.02 -8.37
CA THR A 173 -13.11 -13.74 -9.53
C THR A 173 -14.42 -14.55 -9.51
N THR A 174 -14.45 -15.63 -8.73
CA THR A 174 -15.65 -16.46 -8.50
C THR A 174 -16.62 -15.89 -7.48
N LEU A 175 -16.18 -14.88 -6.72
CA LEU A 175 -17.02 -14.25 -5.71
C LEU A 175 -17.77 -13.03 -6.28
N THR A 176 -18.93 -12.75 -5.72
CA THR A 176 -19.62 -11.48 -5.92
C THR A 176 -19.01 -10.45 -4.98
N PRO A 177 -18.37 -9.39 -5.48
CA PRO A 177 -17.82 -8.36 -4.61
C PRO A 177 -18.92 -7.57 -3.90
N VAL A 178 -18.61 -7.07 -2.72
CA VAL A 178 -19.46 -6.12 -1.99
C VAL A 178 -19.65 -4.83 -2.79
N ALA A 179 -18.56 -4.35 -3.40
CA ALA A 179 -18.56 -3.15 -4.25
C ALA A 179 -17.34 -3.11 -5.19
N ARG A 180 -17.43 -2.26 -6.22
CA ARG A 180 -16.33 -1.94 -7.13
C ARG A 180 -16.23 -0.42 -7.33
N PRO A 181 -15.87 0.33 -6.28
CA PRO A 181 -15.75 1.78 -6.40
C PRO A 181 -14.62 2.17 -7.35
N ARG A 182 -14.85 3.27 -8.06
CA ARG A 182 -13.84 3.90 -8.90
C ARG A 182 -14.06 5.41 -8.94
N PHE A 183 -12.99 6.16 -9.04
CA PHE A 183 -13.05 7.61 -9.25
C PHE A 183 -11.89 8.04 -10.16
N LEU A 184 -12.01 9.21 -10.78
CA LEU A 184 -10.93 9.76 -11.60
C LEU A 184 -9.70 10.02 -10.73
N LYS A 185 -8.52 9.70 -11.22
CA LYS A 185 -7.24 10.02 -10.54
C LYS A 185 -7.04 11.52 -10.38
N THR A 186 -7.65 12.28 -11.26
CA THR A 186 -7.67 13.76 -11.24
C THR A 186 -9.10 14.21 -11.46
N GLY A 187 -9.43 15.46 -11.09
CA GLY A 187 -10.76 16.02 -11.35
C GLY A 187 -11.82 15.69 -10.30
N TYR A 188 -11.47 15.11 -9.18
CA TYR A 188 -12.31 15.06 -7.99
C TYR A 188 -11.99 16.27 -7.09
N GLY A 189 -12.99 16.85 -6.46
CA GLY A 189 -12.84 18.07 -5.67
C GLY A 189 -12.99 19.35 -6.49
N ALA A 190 -12.49 20.47 -5.99
CA ALA A 190 -12.67 21.79 -6.59
C ALA A 190 -12.00 21.92 -7.96
N SER A 191 -12.66 22.61 -8.90
CA SER A 191 -12.08 22.95 -10.20
C SER A 191 -10.79 23.77 -10.01
N GLY A 192 -9.73 23.40 -10.74
CA GLY A 192 -8.41 24.04 -10.66
C GLY A 192 -7.53 23.55 -9.52
N ALA A 193 -7.96 22.53 -8.76
CA ALA A 193 -7.12 21.92 -7.74
C ALA A 193 -5.87 21.25 -8.36
N THR A 194 -4.72 21.45 -7.73
CA THR A 194 -3.51 20.69 -8.02
C THR A 194 -3.59 19.33 -7.30
N TYR A 195 -3.41 18.25 -8.04
CA TYR A 195 -3.38 16.90 -7.50
C TYR A 195 -1.93 16.47 -7.30
N TYR A 196 -1.72 15.71 -6.22
CA TYR A 196 -0.42 15.18 -5.85
C TYR A 196 -0.39 13.66 -6.05
N ASP A 197 0.78 13.08 -5.89
CA ASP A 197 0.95 11.64 -6.01
C ASP A 197 0.12 10.91 -4.94
N TRP A 198 -0.43 9.78 -5.35
CA TRP A 198 -1.15 8.91 -4.44
C TRP A 198 -0.19 8.25 -3.44
N GLN A 199 -0.54 8.34 -2.17
CA GLN A 199 0.29 7.88 -1.07
C GLN A 199 -0.37 6.75 -0.26
N GLY A 200 -1.57 6.32 -0.63
CA GLY A 200 -2.24 5.20 0.00
C GLY A 200 -3.73 5.42 0.26
N TYR A 201 -4.35 4.39 0.80
CA TYR A 201 -5.74 4.42 1.22
C TYR A 201 -5.99 3.46 2.37
N ASP A 202 -7.12 3.63 3.04
CA ASP A 202 -7.66 2.65 3.97
C ASP A 202 -9.16 2.49 3.80
N VAL A 203 -9.67 1.34 4.23
CA VAL A 203 -11.10 1.07 4.29
C VAL A 203 -11.56 1.00 5.74
N HIS A 204 -12.68 1.65 6.06
CA HIS A 204 -13.34 1.49 7.35
C HIS A 204 -14.83 1.63 7.19
N LYS A 205 -15.58 0.62 7.66
CA LYS A 205 -17.03 0.53 7.47
C LYS A 205 -17.38 0.60 5.97
N ASN A 206 -18.14 1.61 5.57
CA ASN A 206 -18.54 1.84 4.17
C ASN A 206 -17.82 3.04 3.53
N ARG A 207 -16.57 3.30 3.92
CA ARG A 207 -15.77 4.44 3.48
C ARG A 207 -14.39 4.01 3.01
N LEU A 208 -13.91 4.69 1.96
CA LEU A 208 -12.53 4.66 1.49
C LEU A 208 -11.88 6.00 1.84
N TYR A 209 -10.86 5.95 2.67
CA TYR A 209 -10.01 7.08 3.05
C TYR A 209 -8.81 7.11 2.12
N TYR A 210 -8.73 8.10 1.28
CA TYR A 210 -7.71 8.21 0.25
C TYR A 210 -6.77 9.37 0.57
N THR A 211 -5.46 9.14 0.50
CA THR A 211 -4.47 10.18 0.74
C THR A 211 -3.59 10.41 -0.49
N GLU A 212 -3.29 11.65 -0.73
CA GLU A 212 -2.33 12.12 -1.70
C GLU A 212 -1.39 13.13 -1.05
N GLY A 213 -0.17 13.24 -1.54
CA GLY A 213 0.77 14.16 -0.95
C GLY A 213 2.05 14.29 -1.74
N GLN A 214 2.85 15.27 -1.36
CA GLN A 214 4.15 15.53 -1.95
C GLN A 214 5.03 16.22 -0.92
N SER A 215 6.27 15.76 -0.79
CA SER A 215 7.34 16.54 -0.16
C SER A 215 7.81 17.62 -1.12
N ASN A 216 8.31 18.71 -0.56
CA ASN A 216 8.89 19.80 -1.36
C ASN A 216 10.41 19.65 -1.48
N TYR A 217 10.85 18.43 -1.73
CA TYR A 217 12.24 18.08 -1.93
C TYR A 217 12.60 18.21 -3.42
N ASN A 218 13.59 19.00 -3.78
CA ASN A 218 14.04 19.03 -5.16
C ASN A 218 15.07 17.95 -5.46
N LEU A 219 15.08 17.49 -6.74
CA LEU A 219 15.98 16.47 -7.28
C LEU A 219 17.48 16.79 -7.14
N PHE A 220 17.85 17.99 -6.72
CA PHE A 220 19.24 18.45 -6.57
C PHE A 220 19.69 18.51 -5.11
N GLY A 221 18.93 17.95 -4.16
CA GLY A 221 19.32 17.91 -2.76
C GLY A 221 19.25 19.24 -2.02
N SER A 222 18.69 20.27 -2.63
CA SER A 222 18.43 21.56 -1.96
C SER A 222 17.03 21.58 -1.42
N PHE A 223 16.85 21.91 -0.15
CA PHE A 223 15.55 22.15 0.42
C PHE A 223 14.97 23.42 -0.18
N TYR A 224 13.83 23.31 -0.86
CA TYR A 224 13.07 24.50 -1.18
C TYR A 224 12.45 25.08 0.09
N SER A 225 12.30 26.39 0.12
CA SER A 225 11.57 27.12 1.17
C SER A 225 10.05 26.88 1.09
N GLY A 226 9.64 25.78 0.52
CA GLY A 226 8.23 25.43 0.31
C GLY A 226 7.71 24.43 1.33
N SER A 227 6.40 24.31 1.40
CA SER A 227 5.68 23.41 2.30
C SER A 227 5.50 22.03 1.68
N SER A 228 5.51 20.99 2.51
CA SER A 228 4.95 19.69 2.13
C SER A 228 3.43 19.79 2.08
N PHE A 229 2.80 18.96 1.27
CA PHE A 229 1.34 18.93 1.15
C PHE A 229 0.83 17.50 1.32
N ALA A 230 -0.24 17.38 2.07
CA ALA A 230 -1.00 16.15 2.17
C ALA A 230 -2.49 16.48 2.18
N TYR A 231 -3.27 15.65 1.52
CA TYR A 231 -4.72 15.78 1.44
C TYR A 231 -5.37 14.44 1.72
N VAL A 232 -6.55 14.50 2.31
CA VAL A 232 -7.42 13.34 2.50
C VAL A 232 -8.75 13.62 1.84
N THR A 233 -9.24 12.64 1.09
CA THR A 233 -10.59 12.61 0.53
C THR A 233 -11.26 11.33 0.98
N VAL A 234 -12.55 11.39 1.33
CA VAL A 234 -13.31 10.19 1.71
C VAL A 234 -14.36 9.91 0.66
N PHE A 235 -14.38 8.68 0.16
CA PHE A 235 -15.35 8.19 -0.81
C PHE A 235 -16.25 7.13 -0.18
N ASP A 236 -17.48 7.01 -0.68
CA ASP A 236 -18.34 5.85 -0.42
C ASP A 236 -17.97 4.66 -1.33
N PHE A 237 -18.69 3.57 -1.19
CA PHE A 237 -18.48 2.37 -2.01
C PHE A 237 -19.07 2.47 -3.42
N GLU A 238 -19.80 3.50 -3.74
CA GLU A 238 -20.26 3.88 -5.07
C GLU A 238 -19.22 4.76 -5.80
N GLY A 239 -18.21 5.28 -5.08
CA GLY A 239 -17.17 6.16 -5.61
C GLY A 239 -17.54 7.65 -5.54
N ASN A 240 -18.60 8.02 -4.81
CA ASN A 240 -18.97 9.41 -4.58
C ASN A 240 -18.14 9.99 -3.42
N ILE A 241 -17.85 11.29 -3.50
CA ILE A 241 -17.20 12.03 -2.42
C ILE A 241 -18.18 12.18 -1.25
N VAL A 242 -17.75 11.75 -0.07
CA VAL A 242 -18.49 11.91 1.20
C VAL A 242 -17.90 13.03 2.03
N GLU A 243 -16.56 13.10 2.06
CA GLU A 243 -15.82 14.21 2.66
C GLU A 243 -14.92 14.80 1.59
N GLU A 244 -15.06 16.08 1.40
CA GLU A 244 -14.31 16.84 0.41
C GLU A 244 -12.80 16.76 0.67
N ARG A 245 -12.04 16.87 -0.41
CA ARG A 245 -10.58 16.89 -0.39
C ARG A 245 -10.06 17.96 0.56
N THR A 246 -9.59 17.52 1.73
CA THR A 246 -9.19 18.37 2.84
C THR A 246 -7.68 18.31 3.04
N GLN A 247 -7.06 19.50 3.11
CA GLN A 247 -5.62 19.60 3.38
C GLN A 247 -5.31 19.27 4.85
N VAL A 248 -4.28 18.48 5.06
CA VAL A 248 -3.70 18.23 6.39
C VAL A 248 -2.79 19.42 6.73
N ALA A 249 -3.36 20.47 7.27
CA ALA A 249 -2.73 21.79 7.42
C ALA A 249 -1.42 21.76 8.24
N VAL A 250 -1.26 20.81 9.17
CA VAL A 250 -0.07 20.75 10.03
C VAL A 250 1.22 20.52 9.23
N VAL A 251 1.19 19.73 8.15
CA VAL A 251 2.41 19.40 7.39
C VAL A 251 2.90 20.54 6.51
N SER A 252 2.02 21.50 6.21
CA SER A 252 2.37 22.72 5.45
C SER A 252 2.63 23.95 6.34
N ASP A 253 2.61 23.79 7.66
CA ASP A 253 2.75 24.86 8.64
C ASP A 253 3.97 24.64 9.54
N LYS A 254 5.03 25.41 9.31
CA LYS A 254 6.30 25.32 10.02
C LYS A 254 6.15 25.50 11.54
N ASP A 255 5.31 26.44 11.95
CA ASP A 255 5.15 26.74 13.38
C ASP A 255 4.43 25.59 14.09
N LYS A 256 3.40 25.03 13.46
CA LYS A 256 2.72 23.82 13.99
C LYS A 256 3.63 22.61 14.05
N LEU A 257 4.45 22.37 13.02
CA LEU A 257 5.44 21.29 13.03
C LEU A 257 6.43 21.46 14.17
N THR A 258 6.93 22.66 14.38
CA THR A 258 7.85 22.98 15.49
C THR A 258 7.18 22.74 16.85
N GLN A 259 5.91 23.12 17.03
CA GLN A 259 5.16 22.89 18.26
C GLN A 259 4.99 21.40 18.61
N ILE A 260 4.90 20.53 17.62
CA ILE A 260 4.82 19.07 17.82
C ILE A 260 6.19 18.36 17.79
N GLY A 261 7.28 19.12 17.82
CA GLY A 261 8.65 18.60 17.90
C GLY A 261 9.27 18.16 16.57
N VAL A 262 8.66 18.51 15.45
CA VAL A 262 9.21 18.24 14.11
C VAL A 262 10.09 19.41 13.69
N SER A 263 11.39 19.15 13.55
CA SER A 263 12.40 20.19 13.24
C SER A 263 12.65 20.41 11.75
N VAL A 264 12.11 19.54 10.88
CA VAL A 264 12.27 19.60 9.43
C VAL A 264 11.01 20.17 8.78
N PHE A 265 11.19 20.97 7.73
CA PHE A 265 10.09 21.61 7.02
C PHE A 265 10.25 21.41 5.52
N GLY A 266 9.14 21.10 4.84
CA GLY A 266 9.16 20.83 3.40
C GLY A 266 9.66 19.45 2.99
N THR A 267 10.05 18.60 3.95
CA THR A 267 10.58 17.27 3.69
C THR A 267 9.63 16.13 4.01
N LEU A 268 8.52 16.42 4.72
CA LEU A 268 7.55 15.41 5.08
C LEU A 268 6.74 14.97 3.85
N GLU A 269 6.90 13.74 3.44
CA GLU A 269 6.08 13.10 2.43
C GLU A 269 5.05 12.19 3.09
N ALA A 270 3.78 12.31 2.69
CA ALA A 270 2.76 11.38 3.14
C ALA A 270 3.07 9.99 2.58
N GLU A 271 3.06 8.94 3.42
CA GLU A 271 3.46 7.58 3.04
C GLU A 271 2.38 6.54 3.34
N GLY A 272 1.25 6.99 3.83
CA GLY A 272 0.13 6.10 4.10
C GLY A 272 -0.90 6.64 5.06
N ILE A 273 -2.01 5.94 5.10
CA ILE A 273 -3.17 6.29 5.90
C ILE A 273 -3.76 5.02 6.55
N LYS A 274 -4.21 5.14 7.80
CA LYS A 274 -4.89 4.05 8.50
C LYS A 274 -5.98 4.59 9.43
N VAL A 275 -7.15 3.98 9.38
CA VAL A 275 -8.22 4.22 10.36
C VAL A 275 -8.14 3.14 11.44
N CYS A 276 -8.10 3.56 12.69
CA CYS A 276 -8.10 2.65 13.83
C CYS A 276 -8.86 3.27 14.99
N LYS A 277 -9.85 2.59 15.54
CA LYS A 277 -10.67 3.06 16.65
C LYS A 277 -11.22 4.48 16.42
N ASP A 278 -11.84 4.72 15.30
CA ASP A 278 -12.41 6.01 14.87
C ASP A 278 -11.39 7.18 14.82
N LYS A 279 -10.11 6.87 14.73
CA LYS A 279 -9.04 7.85 14.52
C LYS A 279 -8.33 7.59 13.21
N LEU A 280 -7.99 8.67 12.52
CA LEU A 280 -7.21 8.65 11.30
C LEU A 280 -5.74 8.86 11.65
N TYR A 281 -4.90 7.93 11.22
CA TYR A 281 -3.45 7.99 11.34
C TYR A 281 -2.84 8.21 9.96
N LEU A 282 -1.96 9.18 9.87
CA LEU A 282 -1.19 9.47 8.67
C LEU A 282 0.29 9.22 8.94
N GLY A 283 0.92 8.44 8.08
CA GLY A 283 2.36 8.20 8.10
C GLY A 283 3.09 9.20 7.23
N TYR A 284 4.25 9.65 7.68
CA TYR A 284 5.15 10.55 6.94
C TYR A 284 6.59 10.07 7.03
N THR A 285 7.36 10.31 5.98
CA THR A 285 8.83 10.16 5.96
C THR A 285 9.53 11.48 5.77
#